data_9e373c230218aeaeab407bef16196afc
#
_entry.id   9e373c230218aeaeab407bef16196afc
#
_cell.length_a   1.000
_cell.length_b   1.000
_cell.length_c   1.000
_cell.angle_alpha   90.00
_cell.angle_beta   90.00
_cell.angle_gamma   90.00
#
_symmetry.space_group_name_H-M   'P 1'
#
loop_
_entity.id
_entity.type
_entity.pdbx_description
1 polymer ?
#
loop_
_entity_poly.entity_id
_entity_poly.type
_entity_poly.pdbx_seq_one_letter_code
_entity_poly.pdbx_strand_id
1 'polypeptide(L)'
;PTCIPVSGDHQSKLTLMSESLRNDGRIWVPKIKKDAASIREGKISPLDISEDNRDYFLERRYPAFGNLVPRDVASRAAKERCDAGFGVNATGEAVYLDFAAAIIRYGKEQAHIKGEDESNQDLVNKLGTSVIKKKYGNLFQMYEKIVDQNPYETPMMIYPAVHYTMGGIWVDYNLMTTVPGLYAI
;
A
#
# COMPACT_ATOMS: atom_id res chain seq x y z
N PRO A 1 -7.72 7.48 -2.16
CA PRO A 1 -6.26 7.46 -2.19
C PRO A 1 -5.69 6.60 -1.08
N THR A 2 -4.45 6.22 -1.24
CA THR A 2 -3.69 5.45 -0.27
C THR A 2 -2.88 6.40 0.58
N CYS A 3 -2.95 6.27 1.90
CA CYS A 3 -2.19 7.05 2.86
C CYS A 3 -1.27 6.18 3.69
N ILE A 4 -0.20 6.77 4.19
CA ILE A 4 0.66 6.15 5.19
C ILE A 4 0.04 6.43 6.56
N PRO A 5 -0.34 5.41 7.34
CA PRO A 5 -0.75 5.62 8.72
C PRO A 5 0.48 5.94 9.56
N VAL A 6 0.42 7.01 10.31
CA VAL A 6 1.43 7.32 11.30
C VAL A 6 0.85 7.04 12.67
N SER A 7 1.61 6.40 13.56
CA SER A 7 1.19 6.08 14.92
C SER A 7 1.07 7.35 15.77
N GLY A 8 0.10 7.39 16.67
CA GLY A 8 -0.13 8.49 17.62
C GLY A 8 -1.01 9.62 17.05
N ASP A 9 -0.98 10.78 17.68
CA ASP A 9 -1.78 11.99 17.37
C ASP A 9 -1.50 12.64 16.01
N HIS A 10 -1.07 11.85 15.04
CA HIS A 10 -0.46 12.32 13.81
C HIS A 10 -1.36 12.27 12.59
N GLN A 11 -2.67 12.39 12.77
CA GLN A 11 -3.58 12.55 11.63
C GLN A 11 -3.15 13.71 10.72
N SER A 12 -2.49 14.73 11.28
CA SER A 12 -1.86 15.82 10.53
C SER A 12 -0.61 15.40 9.72
N LYS A 13 -0.06 14.22 9.95
CA LYS A 13 1.12 13.69 9.26
C LYS A 13 0.78 12.60 8.25
N LEU A 14 -0.49 12.38 7.95
CA LEU A 14 -0.91 11.47 6.91
C LEU A 14 -0.38 11.94 5.55
N THR A 15 0.49 11.14 4.96
CA THR A 15 1.08 11.42 3.66
C THR A 15 0.45 10.51 2.62
N LEU A 16 0.04 11.11 1.50
CA LEU A 16 -0.46 10.36 0.36
C LEU A 16 0.64 9.54 -0.28
N MET A 17 0.35 8.27 -0.54
CA MET A 17 1.20 7.40 -1.34
C MET A 17 0.74 7.33 -2.78
N SER A 18 1.69 7.25 -3.70
CA SER A 18 1.37 7.05 -5.10
C SER A 18 0.64 5.73 -5.32
N GLU A 19 -0.44 5.78 -6.06
CA GLU A 19 -1.22 4.59 -6.41
C GLU A 19 -0.46 3.64 -7.35
N SER A 20 0.57 4.13 -8.05
CA SER A 20 1.44 3.32 -8.91
C SER A 20 2.14 2.17 -8.18
N LEU A 21 2.30 2.28 -6.85
CA LEU A 21 2.84 1.19 -6.02
C LEU A 21 2.02 -0.11 -6.13
N ARG A 22 0.72 -0.02 -6.41
CA ARG A 22 -0.15 -1.20 -6.59
C ARG A 22 0.12 -1.98 -7.88
N ASN A 23 0.89 -1.41 -8.82
CA ASN A 23 1.28 -2.11 -10.04
C ASN A 23 2.18 -3.30 -9.75
N ASP A 24 2.99 -3.21 -8.71
CA ASP A 24 3.96 -4.23 -8.35
C ASP A 24 3.76 -4.76 -6.92
N GLY A 25 3.22 -3.94 -6.01
CA GLY A 25 2.93 -4.34 -4.64
C GLY A 25 1.63 -5.12 -4.52
N ARG A 26 1.61 -6.15 -3.64
CA ARG A 26 0.44 -6.97 -3.33
C ARG A 26 -0.18 -6.54 -2.01
N ILE A 27 -1.51 -6.38 -1.99
CA ILE A 27 -2.24 -5.93 -0.80
C ILE A 27 -2.82 -7.13 -0.05
N TRP A 28 -2.53 -7.21 1.25
CA TRP A 28 -3.00 -8.29 2.09
C TRP A 28 -3.27 -7.88 3.55
N VAL A 29 -4.00 -8.73 4.26
CA VAL A 29 -4.14 -8.74 5.72
C VAL A 29 -3.97 -10.19 6.23
N PRO A 30 -3.67 -10.42 7.52
CA PRO A 30 -3.71 -11.77 8.07
C PRO A 30 -5.08 -12.43 7.87
N LYS A 31 -5.12 -13.75 7.59
CA LYS A 31 -6.37 -14.49 7.50
C LYS A 31 -7.05 -14.67 8.87
N ILE A 32 -6.28 -14.59 9.94
CA ILE A 32 -6.73 -14.84 11.31
C ILE A 32 -6.76 -13.53 12.08
N LYS A 33 -7.89 -13.16 12.66
CA LYS A 33 -8.05 -11.93 13.45
C LYS A 33 -7.10 -11.85 14.65
N LYS A 34 -6.79 -12.99 15.25
CA LYS A 34 -5.84 -13.05 16.38
C LYS A 34 -4.44 -12.60 15.96
N ASP A 35 -4.02 -12.97 14.76
CA ASP A 35 -2.71 -12.54 14.22
C ASP A 35 -2.69 -11.05 13.97
N ALA A 36 -3.77 -10.49 13.39
CA ALA A 36 -3.90 -9.05 13.23
C ALA A 36 -3.85 -8.31 14.59
N ALA A 37 -4.50 -8.85 15.61
CA ALA A 37 -4.43 -8.31 16.98
C ALA A 37 -3.01 -8.39 17.55
N SER A 38 -2.33 -9.53 17.39
CA SER A 38 -0.96 -9.72 17.87
C SER A 38 0.05 -8.80 17.17
N ILE A 39 -0.15 -8.51 15.89
CA ILE A 39 0.64 -7.50 15.14
C ILE A 39 0.41 -6.11 15.73
N ARG A 40 -0.85 -5.70 15.96
CA ARG A 40 -1.18 -4.40 16.56
C ARG A 40 -0.55 -4.19 17.93
N GLU A 41 -0.45 -5.27 18.69
CA GLU A 41 0.16 -5.29 20.02
C GLU A 41 1.70 -5.42 19.98
N GLY A 42 2.29 -5.51 18.79
CA GLY A 42 3.74 -5.67 18.62
C GLY A 42 4.29 -7.03 19.08
N LYS A 43 3.43 -8.05 19.25
CA LYS A 43 3.81 -9.39 19.70
C LYS A 43 4.41 -10.24 18.58
N ILE A 44 4.01 -10.03 17.35
CA ILE A 44 4.52 -10.70 16.15
C ILE A 44 4.78 -9.70 15.04
N SER A 45 5.73 -10.01 14.18
CA SER A 45 6.05 -9.25 12.97
C SER A 45 5.16 -9.65 11.80
N PRO A 46 4.89 -8.77 10.82
CA PRO A 46 4.27 -9.20 9.56
C PRO A 46 5.07 -10.29 8.83
N LEU A 47 6.38 -10.38 9.07
CA LEU A 47 7.24 -11.40 8.49
C LEU A 47 7.00 -12.80 9.08
N ASP A 48 6.43 -12.88 10.30
CA ASP A 48 6.07 -14.15 10.94
C ASP A 48 4.79 -14.76 10.33
N ILE A 49 4.05 -13.99 9.53
CA ILE A 49 2.85 -14.49 8.84
C ILE A 49 3.27 -15.19 7.56
N SER A 50 3.11 -16.52 7.54
CA SER A 50 3.37 -17.33 6.35
C SER A 50 2.48 -16.90 5.17
N GLU A 51 2.95 -17.14 3.95
CA GLU A 51 2.22 -16.81 2.72
C GLU A 51 0.80 -17.38 2.71
N ASP A 52 0.64 -18.64 3.19
CA ASP A 52 -0.66 -19.30 3.29
C ASP A 52 -1.63 -18.64 4.28
N ASN A 53 -1.12 -17.88 5.25
CA ASN A 53 -1.91 -17.14 6.24
C ASN A 53 -2.15 -15.68 5.87
N ARG A 54 -1.76 -15.25 4.66
CA ARG A 54 -2.04 -13.93 4.10
C ARG A 54 -3.31 -13.96 3.26
N ASP A 55 -4.27 -13.08 3.55
CA ASP A 55 -5.46 -12.87 2.70
C ASP A 55 -5.18 -11.76 1.68
N TYR A 56 -4.85 -12.14 0.47
CA TYR A 56 -4.75 -11.24 -0.68
C TYR A 56 -6.15 -10.93 -1.21
N PHE A 57 -6.93 -10.21 -0.42
CA PHE A 57 -8.38 -10.06 -0.59
C PHE A 57 -8.80 -9.42 -1.91
N LEU A 58 -7.97 -8.56 -2.53
CA LEU A 58 -8.26 -8.01 -3.86
C LEU A 58 -8.10 -9.07 -4.95
N GLU A 59 -7.03 -9.85 -4.91
CA GLU A 59 -6.78 -10.94 -5.86
C GLU A 59 -7.85 -12.02 -5.76
N ARG A 60 -8.26 -12.35 -4.54
CA ARG A 60 -9.30 -13.36 -4.28
C ARG A 60 -10.69 -12.89 -4.73
N ARG A 61 -11.06 -11.62 -4.49
CA ARG A 61 -12.37 -11.08 -4.85
C ARG A 61 -12.49 -10.71 -6.32
N TYR A 62 -11.41 -10.27 -6.91
CA TYR A 62 -11.37 -9.70 -8.26
C TYR A 62 -10.25 -10.34 -9.09
N PRO A 63 -10.32 -11.65 -9.38
CA PRO A 63 -9.21 -12.39 -10.00
C PRO A 63 -8.77 -11.84 -11.37
N ALA A 64 -9.66 -11.18 -12.10
CA ALA A 64 -9.32 -10.58 -13.39
C ALA A 64 -8.44 -9.31 -13.29
N PHE A 65 -8.53 -8.58 -12.18
CA PHE A 65 -7.83 -7.30 -11.99
C PHE A 65 -6.84 -7.32 -10.82
N GLY A 66 -7.08 -8.16 -9.82
CA GLY A 66 -6.24 -8.27 -8.63
C GLY A 66 -6.06 -6.92 -7.93
N ASN A 67 -4.80 -6.54 -7.69
CA ASN A 67 -4.47 -5.25 -7.08
C ASN A 67 -4.73 -4.04 -8.00
N LEU A 68 -5.02 -4.25 -9.28
CA LEU A 68 -5.28 -3.20 -10.26
C LEU A 68 -6.75 -2.82 -10.40
N VAL A 69 -7.62 -3.34 -9.55
CA VAL A 69 -9.02 -2.87 -9.48
C VAL A 69 -9.09 -1.36 -9.27
N PRO A 70 -10.16 -0.68 -9.73
CA PRO A 70 -10.35 0.75 -9.49
C PRO A 70 -10.11 1.12 -8.03
N ARG A 71 -9.52 2.29 -7.79
CA ARG A 71 -9.08 2.71 -6.45
C ARG A 71 -10.21 2.80 -5.42
N ASP A 72 -11.41 3.15 -5.84
CA ASP A 72 -12.60 3.18 -4.98
C ASP A 72 -12.99 1.76 -4.54
N VAL A 73 -12.90 0.79 -5.44
CA VAL A 73 -13.13 -0.64 -5.13
C VAL A 73 -12.08 -1.15 -4.16
N ALA A 74 -10.80 -0.88 -4.43
CA ALA A 74 -9.70 -1.27 -3.55
C ALA A 74 -9.82 -0.64 -2.15
N SER A 75 -10.18 0.66 -2.08
CA SER A 75 -10.35 1.38 -0.82
C SER A 75 -11.50 0.83 0.01
N ARG A 76 -12.66 0.57 -0.60
CA ARG A 76 -13.79 -0.06 0.10
C ARG A 76 -13.45 -1.45 0.60
N ALA A 77 -12.81 -2.28 -0.22
CA ALA A 77 -12.41 -3.62 0.17
C ALA A 77 -11.40 -3.61 1.33
N ALA A 78 -10.45 -2.68 1.34
CA ALA A 78 -9.52 -2.49 2.46
C ALA A 78 -10.23 -2.04 3.73
N LYS A 79 -11.14 -1.04 3.62
CA LYS A 79 -11.95 -0.57 4.76
C LYS A 79 -12.78 -1.70 5.37
N GLU A 80 -13.43 -2.53 4.55
CA GLU A 80 -14.18 -3.70 5.04
C GLU A 80 -13.31 -4.70 5.82
N ARG A 81 -12.05 -4.92 5.40
CA ARG A 81 -11.12 -5.78 6.15
C ARG A 81 -10.76 -5.16 7.49
N CYS A 82 -10.48 -3.86 7.51
CA CYS A 82 -10.20 -3.14 8.76
C CYS A 82 -11.40 -3.17 9.71
N ASP A 83 -12.60 -2.85 9.24
CA ASP A 83 -13.83 -2.85 10.04
C ASP A 83 -14.18 -4.26 10.55
N ALA A 84 -13.82 -5.29 9.79
CA ALA A 84 -13.98 -6.68 10.21
C ALA A 84 -12.92 -7.13 11.23
N GLY A 85 -11.97 -6.26 11.63
CA GLY A 85 -10.97 -6.52 12.67
C GLY A 85 -9.66 -7.15 12.18
N PHE A 86 -9.37 -7.08 10.87
CA PHE A 86 -8.14 -7.59 10.26
C PHE A 86 -7.09 -6.48 10.04
N GLY A 87 -7.37 -5.24 10.39
CA GLY A 87 -6.43 -4.14 10.25
C GLY A 87 -5.18 -4.31 11.11
N VAL A 88 -4.03 -3.81 10.62
CA VAL A 88 -2.69 -4.18 11.13
C VAL A 88 -1.92 -3.06 11.85
N ASN A 89 -2.28 -1.78 11.68
CA ASN A 89 -1.68 -0.70 12.46
C ASN A 89 -2.30 -0.58 13.86
N ALA A 90 -1.76 0.25 14.72
CA ALA A 90 -2.20 0.41 16.10
C ALA A 90 -3.72 0.68 16.23
N THR A 91 -4.31 1.43 15.29
CA THR A 91 -5.76 1.72 15.27
C THR A 91 -6.59 0.64 14.57
N GLY A 92 -5.96 -0.35 13.92
CA GLY A 92 -6.65 -1.39 13.16
C GLY A 92 -7.21 -0.92 11.82
N GLU A 93 -6.75 0.22 11.29
CA GLU A 93 -7.28 0.83 10.07
C GLU A 93 -6.42 0.63 8.82
N ALA A 94 -5.25 -0.02 8.95
CA ALA A 94 -4.34 -0.25 7.84
C ALA A 94 -4.35 -1.69 7.32
N VAL A 95 -3.92 -1.84 6.08
CA VAL A 95 -3.59 -3.10 5.42
C VAL A 95 -2.14 -3.08 4.96
N TYR A 96 -1.56 -4.23 4.65
CA TYR A 96 -0.21 -4.32 4.11
C TYR A 96 -0.17 -4.16 2.60
N LEU A 97 0.88 -3.49 2.13
CA LEU A 97 1.32 -3.45 0.72
C LEU A 97 2.73 -4.00 0.66
N ASP A 98 2.90 -5.15 0.03
CA ASP A 98 4.09 -6.00 0.08
C ASP A 98 4.76 -6.10 -1.28
N PHE A 99 6.07 -5.87 -1.33
CA PHE A 99 6.88 -5.92 -2.53
C PHE A 99 7.76 -7.17 -2.65
N ALA A 100 7.75 -8.08 -1.67
CA ALA A 100 8.61 -9.26 -1.67
C ALA A 100 8.47 -10.09 -2.95
N ALA A 101 7.24 -10.36 -3.39
CA ALA A 101 6.98 -11.09 -4.63
C ALA A 101 7.48 -10.35 -5.88
N ALA A 102 7.36 -9.03 -5.92
CA ALA A 102 7.85 -8.21 -7.03
C ALA A 102 9.39 -8.19 -7.08
N ILE A 103 10.05 -8.11 -5.94
CA ILE A 103 11.51 -8.17 -5.82
C ILE A 103 12.00 -9.51 -6.40
N ILE A 104 11.40 -10.63 -5.97
CA ILE A 104 11.77 -11.96 -6.47
C ILE A 104 11.54 -12.07 -7.99
N ARG A 105 10.38 -11.65 -8.47
CA ARG A 105 10.02 -11.70 -9.88
C ARG A 105 11.01 -10.92 -10.75
N TYR A 106 11.25 -9.66 -10.42
CA TYR A 106 12.21 -8.83 -11.17
C TYR A 106 13.64 -9.30 -11.03
N GLY A 107 14.00 -9.86 -9.87
CA GLY A 107 15.32 -10.43 -9.66
C GLY A 107 15.59 -11.61 -10.56
N LYS A 108 14.67 -12.55 -10.67
CA LYS A 108 14.76 -13.70 -11.58
C LYS A 108 14.81 -13.24 -13.04
N GLU A 109 13.95 -12.30 -13.43
CA GLU A 109 13.97 -11.74 -14.78
C GLU A 109 15.33 -11.11 -15.13
N GLN A 110 15.91 -10.33 -14.22
CA GLN A 110 17.23 -9.73 -14.44
C GLN A 110 18.37 -10.75 -14.44
N ALA A 111 18.31 -11.77 -13.58
CA ALA A 111 19.27 -12.86 -13.57
C ALA A 111 19.23 -13.63 -14.91
N HIS A 112 18.02 -13.94 -15.38
CA HIS A 112 17.82 -14.59 -16.68
C HIS A 112 18.43 -13.79 -17.84
N ILE A 113 18.11 -12.48 -17.92
CA ILE A 113 18.65 -11.59 -18.97
C ILE A 113 20.18 -11.55 -18.97
N LYS A 114 20.81 -11.63 -17.79
CA LYS A 114 22.26 -11.57 -17.63
C LYS A 114 22.95 -12.93 -17.75
N GLY A 115 22.20 -14.03 -17.85
CA GLY A 115 22.72 -15.38 -17.80
C GLY A 115 23.32 -15.79 -16.45
N GLU A 116 22.80 -15.18 -15.36
CA GLU A 116 23.19 -15.45 -13.98
C GLU A 116 22.29 -16.53 -13.34
N ASP A 117 22.70 -17.08 -12.20
CA ASP A 117 21.98 -18.16 -11.53
C ASP A 117 20.69 -17.65 -10.85
N GLU A 118 19.53 -17.98 -11.42
CA GLU A 118 18.21 -17.66 -10.91
C GLU A 118 17.86 -18.38 -9.59
N SER A 119 18.61 -19.42 -9.22
CA SER A 119 18.43 -20.15 -7.95
C SER A 119 19.13 -19.47 -6.78
N ASN A 120 20.08 -18.57 -7.03
CA ASN A 120 20.78 -17.81 -6.01
C ASN A 120 19.88 -16.71 -5.45
N GLN A 121 19.26 -16.98 -4.28
CA GLN A 121 18.29 -16.09 -3.67
C GLN A 121 18.86 -14.71 -3.32
N ASP A 122 20.11 -14.63 -2.88
CA ASP A 122 20.74 -13.35 -2.52
C ASP A 122 20.97 -12.49 -3.75
N LEU A 123 21.40 -13.10 -4.86
CA LEU A 123 21.56 -12.43 -6.13
C LEU A 123 20.20 -11.94 -6.66
N VAL A 124 19.20 -12.81 -6.67
CA VAL A 124 17.83 -12.49 -7.08
C VAL A 124 17.28 -11.32 -6.26
N ASN A 125 17.40 -11.36 -4.94
CA ASN A 125 16.94 -10.27 -4.07
C ASN A 125 17.67 -8.96 -4.37
N LYS A 126 18.99 -8.99 -4.56
CA LYS A 126 19.80 -7.80 -4.89
C LYS A 126 19.39 -7.19 -6.23
N LEU A 127 19.23 -8.01 -7.25
CA LEU A 127 18.82 -7.55 -8.59
C LEU A 127 17.41 -6.97 -8.56
N GLY A 128 16.45 -7.67 -7.95
CA GLY A 128 15.07 -7.23 -7.85
C GLY A 128 14.91 -5.95 -7.03
N THR A 129 15.62 -5.84 -5.91
CA THR A 129 15.66 -4.62 -5.11
C THR A 129 16.18 -3.44 -5.93
N SER A 130 17.21 -3.64 -6.76
CA SER A 130 17.72 -2.60 -7.66
C SER A 130 16.66 -2.11 -8.65
N VAL A 131 15.85 -3.01 -9.21
CA VAL A 131 14.76 -2.64 -10.13
C VAL A 131 13.67 -1.87 -9.39
N ILE A 132 13.21 -2.35 -8.23
CA ILE A 132 12.21 -1.68 -7.42
C ILE A 132 12.71 -0.30 -6.96
N LYS A 133 13.97 -0.19 -6.55
CA LYS A 133 14.59 1.08 -6.19
C LYS A 133 14.59 2.08 -7.33
N LYS A 134 14.87 1.65 -8.55
CA LYS A 134 14.80 2.50 -9.74
C LYS A 134 13.38 2.98 -10.02
N LYS A 135 12.36 2.15 -9.78
CA LYS A 135 10.94 2.48 -10.03
C LYS A 135 10.34 3.34 -8.92
N TYR A 136 10.61 3.03 -7.66
CA TYR A 136 9.86 3.54 -6.49
C TYR A 136 10.76 4.09 -5.37
N GLY A 137 12.07 4.19 -5.57
CA GLY A 137 13.02 4.51 -4.51
C GLY A 137 12.69 5.80 -3.73
N ASN A 138 12.22 6.84 -4.42
CA ASN A 138 11.82 8.10 -3.77
C ASN A 138 10.60 7.90 -2.84
N LEU A 139 9.63 7.08 -3.25
CA LEU A 139 8.44 6.77 -2.44
C LEU A 139 8.81 5.90 -1.24
N PHE A 140 9.70 4.94 -1.42
CA PHE A 140 10.20 4.09 -0.35
C PHE A 140 11.00 4.88 0.67
N GLN A 141 11.89 5.77 0.21
CA GLN A 141 12.63 6.66 1.10
C GLN A 141 11.70 7.59 1.89
N MET A 142 10.64 8.10 1.25
CA MET A 142 9.63 8.91 1.94
C MET A 142 8.93 8.09 3.03
N TYR A 143 8.50 6.86 2.72
CA TYR A 143 7.87 5.97 3.69
C TYR A 143 8.81 5.67 4.86
N GLU A 144 10.04 5.28 4.59
CA GLU A 144 11.06 4.98 5.60
C GLU A 144 11.29 6.17 6.54
N LYS A 145 11.37 7.39 6.02
CA LYS A 145 11.51 8.60 6.84
C LYS A 145 10.30 8.90 7.74
N ILE A 146 9.11 8.46 7.36
CA ILE A 146 7.88 8.72 8.11
C ILE A 146 7.62 7.64 9.15
N VAL A 147 7.89 6.38 8.81
CA VAL A 147 7.48 5.20 9.60
C VAL A 147 8.67 4.51 10.26
N ASP A 148 9.91 4.84 9.86
CA ASP A 148 11.15 4.20 10.32
C ASP A 148 11.15 2.68 10.04
N GLN A 149 10.62 2.28 8.88
CA GLN A 149 10.61 0.89 8.40
C GLN A 149 11.09 0.82 6.96
N ASN A 150 11.95 -0.16 6.67
CA ASN A 150 12.49 -0.39 5.33
C ASN A 150 11.47 -1.15 4.44
N PRO A 151 10.88 -0.52 3.41
CA PRO A 151 9.87 -1.15 2.56
C PRO A 151 10.41 -2.29 1.68
N TYR A 152 11.73 -2.42 1.54
CA TYR A 152 12.34 -3.53 0.82
C TYR A 152 12.36 -4.83 1.63
N GLU A 153 12.26 -4.73 2.94
CA GLU A 153 12.36 -5.85 3.88
C GLU A 153 11.03 -6.15 4.56
N THR A 154 10.23 -5.11 4.84
CA THR A 154 8.98 -5.23 5.60
C THR A 154 7.83 -4.66 4.79
N PRO A 155 6.66 -5.32 4.74
CA PRO A 155 5.48 -4.79 4.08
C PRO A 155 5.08 -3.42 4.61
N MET A 156 4.75 -2.50 3.69
CA MET A 156 4.30 -1.16 4.02
C MET A 156 2.90 -1.21 4.62
N MET A 157 2.67 -0.47 5.69
CA MET A 157 1.31 -0.21 6.17
C MET A 157 0.70 0.94 5.36
N ILE A 158 -0.46 0.70 4.79
CA ILE A 158 -1.24 1.69 4.05
C ILE A 158 -2.70 1.65 4.50
N TYR A 159 -3.40 2.75 4.37
CA TYR A 159 -4.83 2.74 4.65
C TYR A 159 -5.62 3.61 3.67
N PRO A 160 -6.91 3.29 3.44
CA PRO A 160 -7.77 4.10 2.60
C PRO A 160 -8.17 5.38 3.33
N ALA A 161 -7.94 6.53 2.71
CA ALA A 161 -8.35 7.81 3.26
C ALA A 161 -9.09 8.64 2.22
N VAL A 162 -9.94 9.53 2.70
CA VAL A 162 -10.59 10.54 1.86
C VAL A 162 -9.53 11.55 1.43
N HIS A 163 -9.45 11.79 0.12
CA HIS A 163 -8.52 12.77 -0.43
C HIS A 163 -9.17 14.13 -0.58
N TYR A 164 -10.32 14.16 -1.24
CA TYR A 164 -11.16 15.34 -1.41
C TYR A 164 -12.57 14.90 -1.80
N THR A 165 -13.54 15.79 -1.63
CA THR A 165 -14.89 15.58 -2.12
C THR A 165 -14.97 16.04 -3.57
N MET A 166 -15.48 15.18 -4.44
CA MET A 166 -15.74 15.54 -5.84
C MET A 166 -17.09 16.25 -5.98
N GLY A 167 -17.15 17.20 -6.90
CA GLY A 167 -18.33 18.03 -7.11
C GLY A 167 -18.20 19.37 -6.39
N GLY A 168 -19.26 20.10 -6.33
CA GLY A 168 -19.32 21.42 -5.74
C GLY A 168 -20.23 22.39 -6.53
N ILE A 169 -20.15 23.66 -6.19
CA ILE A 169 -20.86 24.73 -6.90
C ILE A 169 -20.11 24.99 -8.22
N TRP A 170 -20.87 25.10 -9.32
CA TRP A 170 -20.28 25.53 -10.60
C TRP A 170 -19.72 26.96 -10.47
N VAL A 171 -18.50 27.16 -10.96
CA VAL A 171 -17.83 28.45 -11.06
C VAL A 171 -17.19 28.62 -12.42
N ASP A 172 -17.05 29.86 -12.85
CA ASP A 172 -16.27 30.21 -14.03
C ASP A 172 -14.74 30.24 -13.70
N TYR A 173 -13.93 30.64 -14.69
CA TYR A 173 -12.47 30.76 -14.51
C TYR A 173 -12.06 31.75 -13.42
N ASN A 174 -12.90 32.75 -13.12
CA ASN A 174 -12.68 33.76 -12.07
C ASN A 174 -13.29 33.35 -10.73
N LEU A 175 -13.71 32.09 -10.57
CA LEU A 175 -14.37 31.54 -9.38
C LEU A 175 -15.75 32.13 -9.10
N MET A 176 -16.36 32.86 -10.05
CA MET A 176 -17.70 33.41 -9.91
C MET A 176 -18.74 32.32 -10.21
N THR A 177 -19.75 32.23 -9.34
CA THR A 177 -20.88 31.28 -9.53
C THR A 177 -21.85 31.78 -10.60
N THR A 178 -22.94 31.03 -10.81
CA THR A 178 -24.06 31.49 -11.67
C THR A 178 -24.79 32.73 -11.09
N VAL A 179 -24.52 33.10 -9.87
CA VAL A 179 -25.06 34.31 -9.22
C VAL A 179 -24.02 35.42 -9.33
N PRO A 180 -24.28 36.50 -10.07
CA PRO A 180 -23.32 37.60 -10.21
C PRO A 180 -22.87 38.17 -8.86
N GLY A 181 -21.56 38.32 -8.68
CA GLY A 181 -20.93 38.81 -7.45
C GLY A 181 -20.76 37.76 -6.33
N LEU A 182 -21.24 36.53 -6.51
CA LEU A 182 -21.00 35.43 -5.59
C LEU A 182 -19.85 34.53 -6.09
N TYR A 183 -18.81 34.41 -5.31
CA TYR A 183 -17.62 33.61 -5.59
C TYR A 183 -17.56 32.40 -4.64
N ALA A 184 -17.04 31.26 -5.13
CA ALA A 184 -16.81 30.07 -4.32
C ALA A 184 -15.40 29.54 -4.54
N ILE A 185 -14.75 29.10 -3.47
CA ILE A 185 -13.40 28.53 -3.45
C ILE A 185 -13.42 27.18 -2.72
#